data_4a94bf5edf09e99c9067686b30577b4c
#
_entry.id   4a94bf5edf09e99c9067686b30577b4c
#
_cell.length_a   1.000
_cell.length_b   1.000
_cell.length_c   1.000
_cell.angle_alpha   90.00
_cell.angle_beta   90.00
_cell.angle_gamma   90.00
#
_symmetry.space_group_name_H-M   'P 1'
#
loop_
_entity.id
_entity.type
_entity.pdbx_description
1 polymer ?
#
loop_
_entity_poly.entity_id
_entity_poly.type
_entity_poly.pdbx_seq_one_letter_code
_entity_poly.pdbx_strand_id
1 'polypeptide(L)'
;MLRPIWGKEGKKMAASSVCRVGGAAARALLRVRRSPSLLKLPTTRSAATFVQTLQNIPATQVTTLDNGLQVASEDSSQPTCTVGVWIDVGSRYENETNNGTAYFVEHLAFKGTKNRPGKALEEEIERMGAHLNAYTTREHTAYYIKAMSKDLPKAVEILGDIVQNCSLEDSQIEKERSVILQEMQENDSSLRDVVFDYLHATAYQGTPLAQAVEGPSANAKKLSRQDLAEFIETYYKAPRMVLAAAGGVEHNQLVDLAEKHFGSLSKTYAEDAVPLPSSCRFTGSEIRHRDDGLPLAHVALAVEGPGWANPDNIALSVANSIIGHYDCTYGGGVHQSSPLAAVSVANKLCQSFQTFNICYSETGLFGIHFVTDKMNIDDMVFFLQGQWMRLCTSATESEVMRGKNILRNALVSHLDGTTPVCEDIGRSLLTYGRRIPLSEWERRISEIDASVIRKVCSKYLYDQCPAVAAVGPIEQLPDYNRIRSGMFWLRF
;
A
#
# COMPACT_ATOMS: atom_id res chain seq x y z
N MET A 1 -4.49 5.36 -3.51
CA MET A 1 -3.27 5.73 -2.80
C MET A 1 -3.31 5.45 -1.31
N LEU A 2 -4.26 4.77 -0.75
CA LEU A 2 -4.47 4.82 0.69
C LEU A 2 -4.90 3.49 1.27
N ARG A 3 -4.20 2.52 0.92
CA ARG A 3 -3.71 1.37 1.69
C ARG A 3 -2.74 0.67 0.77
N PRO A 4 -1.45 0.61 1.10
CA PRO A 4 -0.65 -0.45 0.57
C PRO A 4 -1.38 -1.74 0.89
N ILE A 5 -1.26 -2.70 0.01
CA ILE A 5 -1.60 -4.09 0.30
C ILE A 5 -0.66 -4.48 1.45
N TRP A 6 -1.06 -4.18 2.67
CA TRP A 6 -0.31 -4.57 3.85
C TRP A 6 -0.47 -6.06 4.00
N GLY A 7 0.62 -6.74 3.85
CA GLY A 7 0.80 -8.07 4.33
C GLY A 7 0.38 -8.18 5.79
N LYS A 8 -0.17 -9.28 6.11
CA LYS A 8 -0.61 -9.84 7.37
C LYS A 8 0.11 -9.34 8.63
N GLU A 9 -0.26 -8.18 9.15
CA GLU A 9 -0.01 -7.84 10.55
C GLU A 9 -1.31 -7.42 11.20
N GLY A 10 -1.93 -8.31 11.97
CA GLY A 10 -3.09 -7.95 12.76
C GLY A 10 -3.97 -9.07 13.30
N LYS A 11 -3.56 -10.31 13.25
CA LYS A 11 -4.33 -11.39 13.87
C LYS A 11 -3.47 -12.33 14.71
N LYS A 12 -2.83 -11.80 15.74
CA LYS A 12 -2.46 -12.56 16.95
C LYS A 12 -2.26 -11.54 18.07
N MET A 13 -3.29 -11.23 18.78
CA MET A 13 -3.40 -10.98 20.23
C MET A 13 -4.66 -10.18 20.51
N ALA A 14 -5.60 -10.81 21.15
CA ALA A 14 -6.29 -10.35 22.35
C ALA A 14 -7.56 -11.17 22.58
N ALA A 15 -7.37 -12.33 23.16
CA ALA A 15 -8.39 -12.90 24.01
C ALA A 15 -7.94 -12.61 25.45
N SER A 16 -8.49 -11.58 26.08
CA SER A 16 -8.44 -11.45 27.52
C SER A 16 -9.71 -10.80 28.03
N SER A 17 -10.52 -11.65 28.66
CA SER A 17 -11.34 -11.44 29.84
C SER A 17 -12.02 -10.08 30.02
N VAL A 18 -13.30 -10.03 29.72
CA VAL A 18 -14.21 -9.10 30.35
C VAL A 18 -14.67 -9.71 31.68
N CYS A 19 -14.15 -9.24 32.79
CA CYS A 19 -14.75 -9.42 34.09
C CYS A 19 -15.90 -8.43 34.25
N ARG A 20 -17.11 -8.95 34.31
CA ARG A 20 -18.28 -8.23 34.83
C ARG A 20 -18.14 -8.19 36.36
N VAL A 21 -18.18 -6.99 36.94
CA VAL A 21 -18.57 -6.80 38.32
C VAL A 21 -19.74 -5.81 38.33
N GLY A 22 -20.88 -6.33 38.64
CA GLY A 22 -22.03 -5.52 38.99
C GLY A 22 -21.97 -5.15 40.48
N GLY A 23 -22.53 -4.02 40.84
CA GLY A 23 -22.66 -3.60 42.23
C GLY A 23 -23.34 -2.26 42.33
N ALA A 24 -24.53 -2.29 42.84
CA ALA A 24 -25.43 -1.16 43.04
C ALA A 24 -25.05 -0.28 44.26
N ALA A 25 -25.61 0.91 44.23
CA ALA A 25 -25.99 1.78 45.38
C ALA A 25 -24.90 2.71 45.95
N ALA A 26 -25.13 4.00 45.90
CA ALA A 26 -25.71 4.77 46.98
C ALA A 26 -25.58 6.29 46.67
N ARG A 27 -26.70 6.95 46.77
CA ARG A 27 -26.82 8.42 46.80
C ARG A 27 -26.14 8.94 48.07
N ALA A 28 -25.22 9.87 47.96
CA ALA A 28 -24.82 10.76 49.03
C ALA A 28 -24.75 12.20 48.50
N LEU A 29 -25.73 13.00 48.90
CA LEU A 29 -25.76 14.45 48.76
C LEU A 29 -24.67 15.05 49.68
N LEU A 30 -23.65 15.67 49.13
CA LEU A 30 -22.79 16.59 49.86
C LEU A 30 -22.78 17.96 49.15
N ARG A 31 -23.47 18.89 49.82
CA ARG A 31 -23.39 20.33 49.57
C ARG A 31 -21.93 20.78 49.80
N VAL A 32 -21.26 21.21 48.80
CA VAL A 32 -20.01 21.95 48.95
C VAL A 32 -20.24 23.38 48.52
N ARG A 33 -19.99 24.29 49.47
CA ARG A 33 -20.05 25.76 49.32
C ARG A 33 -19.15 26.22 48.18
N ARG A 34 -19.71 27.05 47.30
CA ARG A 34 -18.99 27.79 46.26
C ARG A 34 -18.13 28.87 46.91
N SER A 35 -16.82 28.79 46.70
CA SER A 35 -15.91 29.95 46.74
C SER A 35 -15.56 30.29 45.28
N PRO A 36 -15.65 31.55 44.86
CA PRO A 36 -15.28 31.94 43.49
C PRO A 36 -13.79 32.21 43.45
N SER A 37 -12.98 31.20 43.19
CA SER A 37 -11.65 31.42 42.68
C SER A 37 -11.74 31.55 41.15
N LEU A 38 -11.55 32.75 40.67
CA LEU A 38 -11.28 33.05 39.25
C LEU A 38 -10.04 32.30 38.81
N LEU A 39 -10.23 31.06 38.37
CA LEU A 39 -9.27 30.40 37.49
C LEU A 39 -9.28 31.17 36.18
N LYS A 40 -8.27 31.99 35.94
CA LYS A 40 -7.94 32.52 34.63
C LYS A 40 -7.76 31.29 33.71
N LEU A 41 -8.76 31.00 32.90
CA LEU A 41 -8.60 30.07 31.78
C LEU A 41 -7.39 30.54 30.98
N PRO A 42 -6.44 29.66 30.66
CA PRO A 42 -5.36 30.04 29.76
C PRO A 42 -5.98 30.53 28.46
N THR A 43 -5.51 31.69 28.01
CA THR A 43 -5.84 32.27 26.71
C THR A 43 -5.88 31.17 25.68
N THR A 44 -7.01 30.99 25.05
CA THR A 44 -7.21 30.05 23.93
C THR A 44 -6.09 30.27 22.94
N ARG A 45 -5.13 29.33 22.87
CA ARG A 45 -4.23 29.27 21.71
C ARG A 45 -5.13 29.24 20.50
N SER A 46 -5.04 30.26 19.65
CA SER A 46 -5.66 30.23 18.34
C SER A 46 -5.26 28.92 17.69
N ALA A 47 -6.22 28.09 17.34
CA ALA A 47 -5.92 26.87 16.60
C ALA A 47 -5.20 27.30 15.31
N ALA A 48 -3.98 26.78 15.11
CA ALA A 48 -3.25 27.02 13.88
C ALA A 48 -4.11 26.62 12.71
N THR A 49 -4.15 27.43 11.66
CA THR A 49 -4.85 27.03 10.45
C THR A 49 -4.19 25.78 9.88
N PHE A 50 -4.93 24.93 9.17
CA PHE A 50 -4.40 23.72 8.54
C PHE A 50 -3.12 24.00 7.72
N VAL A 51 -3.12 25.09 6.97
CA VAL A 51 -1.93 25.53 6.18
C VAL A 51 -0.73 25.85 7.08
N GLN A 52 -0.93 26.52 8.22
CA GLN A 52 0.15 26.80 9.19
C GLN A 52 0.70 25.53 9.82
N THR A 53 -0.17 24.53 10.07
CA THR A 53 0.26 23.22 10.59
C THR A 53 1.14 22.50 9.57
N LEU A 54 0.79 22.53 8.28
CA LEU A 54 1.59 21.92 7.21
C LEU A 54 2.97 22.60 7.01
N GLN A 55 3.11 23.87 7.34
CA GLN A 55 4.39 24.60 7.28
C GLN A 55 5.37 24.21 8.39
N ASN A 56 4.88 23.63 9.47
CA ASN A 56 5.71 23.21 10.62
C ASN A 56 6.19 21.76 10.52
N ILE A 57 5.90 21.06 9.42
CA ILE A 57 6.41 19.70 9.19
C ILE A 57 7.89 19.80 8.82
N PRO A 58 8.77 18.98 9.43
CA PRO A 58 10.19 18.98 9.11
C PRO A 58 10.43 18.73 7.62
N ALA A 59 11.40 19.43 7.05
CA ALA A 59 11.78 19.20 5.66
C ALA A 59 12.59 17.90 5.53
N THR A 60 12.28 17.09 4.53
CA THR A 60 13.08 15.91 4.18
C THR A 60 14.40 16.37 3.59
N GLN A 61 15.50 15.93 4.18
CA GLN A 61 16.86 16.11 3.67
C GLN A 61 17.23 14.90 2.80
N VAL A 62 17.92 15.14 1.69
CA VAL A 62 18.33 14.09 0.75
C VAL A 62 19.77 14.32 0.33
N THR A 63 20.59 13.30 0.45
CA THR A 63 21.99 13.27 0.00
C THR A 63 22.21 12.04 -0.85
N THR A 64 22.93 12.18 -1.96
CA THR A 64 23.31 11.04 -2.81
C THR A 64 24.79 10.75 -2.59
N LEU A 65 25.13 9.51 -2.26
CA LEU A 65 26.50 9.04 -2.08
C LEU A 65 27.20 8.84 -3.43
N ASP A 66 28.52 8.73 -3.40
CA ASP A 66 29.36 8.55 -4.61
C ASP A 66 29.07 7.26 -5.38
N ASN A 67 28.53 6.25 -4.71
CA ASN A 67 28.06 5.01 -5.33
C ASN A 67 26.65 5.08 -5.91
N GLY A 68 25.96 6.21 -5.76
CA GLY A 68 24.60 6.43 -6.28
C GLY A 68 23.47 6.08 -5.31
N LEU A 69 23.77 5.59 -4.10
CA LEU A 69 22.75 5.38 -3.05
C LEU A 69 22.18 6.72 -2.61
N GLN A 70 20.86 6.84 -2.57
CA GLN A 70 20.18 8.01 -2.01
C GLN A 70 19.94 7.80 -0.52
N VAL A 71 20.32 8.77 0.30
CA VAL A 71 20.09 8.79 1.74
C VAL A 71 19.13 9.92 2.07
N ALA A 72 18.03 9.62 2.71
CA ALA A 72 17.00 10.61 3.03
C ALA A 72 16.55 10.51 4.48
N SER A 73 16.32 11.65 5.12
CA SER A 73 15.81 11.66 6.48
C SER A 73 14.83 12.80 6.75
N GLU A 74 13.96 12.56 7.72
CA GLU A 74 13.09 13.56 8.32
C GLU A 74 13.22 13.46 9.84
N ASP A 75 13.82 14.50 10.45
CA ASP A 75 13.92 14.57 11.90
C ASP A 75 12.66 15.19 12.50
N SER A 76 11.93 14.40 13.25
CA SER A 76 10.77 14.83 14.05
C SER A 76 11.09 14.90 15.56
N SER A 77 12.35 14.78 15.93
CA SER A 77 12.85 14.83 17.33
C SER A 77 12.13 13.87 18.28
N GLN A 78 11.66 12.74 17.76
CA GLN A 78 11.00 11.69 18.56
C GLN A 78 12.05 10.77 19.19
N PRO A 79 11.74 10.12 20.33
CA PRO A 79 12.66 9.16 20.97
C PRO A 79 12.80 7.85 20.19
N THR A 80 11.93 7.62 19.20
CA THR A 80 11.94 6.46 18.31
C THR A 80 12.28 6.87 16.89
N CYS A 81 12.85 5.95 16.13
CA CYS A 81 13.10 6.11 14.71
C CYS A 81 12.68 4.87 13.93
N THR A 82 12.42 5.05 12.66
CA THR A 82 12.34 3.97 11.69
C THR A 82 13.35 4.26 10.60
N VAL A 83 14.17 3.27 10.28
CA VAL A 83 15.14 3.32 9.20
C VAL A 83 14.93 2.11 8.30
N GLY A 84 15.04 2.29 6.98
CA GLY A 84 14.86 1.20 6.04
C GLY A 84 15.53 1.45 4.71
N VAL A 85 15.67 0.37 3.94
CA VAL A 85 16.19 0.36 2.58
C VAL A 85 15.05 -0.02 1.65
N TRP A 86 14.77 0.85 0.69
CA TRP A 86 13.81 0.62 -0.39
C TRP A 86 14.59 0.35 -1.67
N ILE A 87 14.27 -0.72 -2.34
CA ILE A 87 14.97 -1.20 -3.53
C ILE A 87 13.97 -1.20 -4.69
N ASP A 88 14.34 -0.60 -5.80
CA ASP A 88 13.56 -0.62 -7.04
C ASP A 88 13.70 -1.99 -7.73
N VAL A 89 13.11 -3.01 -7.11
CA VAL A 89 13.02 -4.37 -7.62
C VAL A 89 11.84 -5.09 -6.97
N GLY A 90 11.13 -5.88 -7.76
CA GLY A 90 10.02 -6.71 -7.33
C GLY A 90 9.69 -7.75 -8.39
N SER A 91 8.52 -8.39 -8.32
CA SER A 91 8.15 -9.45 -9.26
C SER A 91 8.06 -8.98 -10.73
N ARG A 92 7.95 -7.68 -10.97
CA ARG A 92 7.99 -7.10 -12.32
C ARG A 92 9.31 -7.30 -13.05
N TYR A 93 10.41 -7.51 -12.33
CA TYR A 93 11.74 -7.75 -12.89
C TYR A 93 12.03 -9.24 -13.12
N GLU A 94 11.08 -10.09 -12.79
CA GLU A 94 11.14 -11.52 -12.95
C GLU A 94 10.52 -11.96 -14.29
N ASN A 95 10.78 -13.19 -14.66
CA ASN A 95 10.21 -13.86 -15.83
C ASN A 95 9.42 -15.11 -15.40
N GLU A 96 8.77 -15.78 -16.33
CA GLU A 96 7.93 -16.94 -16.03
C GLU A 96 8.70 -18.08 -15.34
N THR A 97 10.02 -18.19 -15.55
CA THR A 97 10.84 -19.29 -15.00
C THR A 97 11.36 -19.01 -13.60
N ASN A 98 11.54 -17.75 -13.23
CA ASN A 98 12.08 -17.33 -11.94
C ASN A 98 11.11 -16.47 -11.11
N ASN A 99 9.84 -16.37 -11.51
CA ASN A 99 8.83 -15.63 -10.76
C ASN A 99 8.65 -16.22 -9.35
N GLY A 100 8.69 -15.36 -8.33
CA GLY A 100 8.71 -15.68 -6.91
C GLY A 100 10.10 -15.53 -6.27
N THR A 101 11.15 -15.21 -7.03
CA THR A 101 12.53 -15.06 -6.52
C THR A 101 12.64 -13.91 -5.53
N ALA A 102 12.06 -12.74 -5.83
CA ALA A 102 12.09 -11.56 -4.95
C ALA A 102 11.44 -11.87 -3.60
N TYR A 103 10.29 -12.55 -3.62
CA TYR A 103 9.59 -12.98 -2.42
C TYR A 103 10.41 -14.00 -1.60
N PHE A 104 11.06 -14.93 -2.29
CA PHE A 104 11.94 -15.91 -1.64
C PHE A 104 13.16 -15.24 -0.99
N VAL A 105 13.78 -14.25 -1.65
CA VAL A 105 14.88 -13.47 -1.09
C VAL A 105 14.46 -12.69 0.16
N GLU A 106 13.25 -12.14 0.18
CA GLU A 106 12.68 -11.48 1.36
C GLU A 106 12.65 -12.43 2.57
N HIS A 107 12.15 -13.66 2.40
CA HIS A 107 12.09 -14.66 3.46
C HIS A 107 13.47 -15.03 4.00
N LEU A 108 14.45 -15.16 3.11
CA LEU A 108 15.80 -15.53 3.50
C LEU A 108 16.58 -14.40 4.18
N ALA A 109 16.21 -13.16 3.96
CA ALA A 109 16.90 -11.98 4.50
C ALA A 109 17.03 -12.02 6.04
N PHE A 110 16.08 -12.68 6.72
CA PHE A 110 16.03 -12.77 8.19
C PHE A 110 16.62 -14.07 8.74
N LYS A 111 17.05 -14.99 7.88
CA LYS A 111 17.54 -16.31 8.30
C LYS A 111 19.04 -16.36 8.55
N GLY A 112 19.70 -15.24 8.43
CA GLY A 112 21.12 -15.04 8.76
C GLY A 112 21.91 -14.43 7.62
N THR A 113 23.01 -13.87 8.01
CA THR A 113 24.01 -13.28 7.11
C THR A 113 25.33 -14.02 7.24
N LYS A 114 26.29 -13.72 6.36
CA LYS A 114 27.66 -14.25 6.47
C LYS A 114 28.34 -13.86 7.79
N ASN A 115 27.91 -12.74 8.38
CA ASN A 115 28.48 -12.19 9.62
C ASN A 115 27.70 -12.61 10.87
N ARG A 116 26.40 -12.92 10.73
CA ARG A 116 25.48 -13.21 11.84
C ARG A 116 24.61 -14.42 11.51
N PRO A 117 24.70 -15.51 12.27
CA PRO A 117 23.69 -16.58 12.19
C PRO A 117 22.30 -16.04 12.50
N GLY A 118 21.24 -16.61 11.92
CA GLY A 118 19.86 -16.13 12.06
C GLY A 118 19.44 -15.95 13.54
N LYS A 119 19.77 -16.91 14.39
CA LYS A 119 19.50 -16.80 15.84
C LYS A 119 20.16 -15.58 16.49
N ALA A 120 21.41 -15.27 16.11
CA ALA A 120 22.11 -14.11 16.65
C ALA A 120 21.49 -12.79 16.17
N LEU A 121 21.00 -12.76 14.92
CA LEU A 121 20.28 -11.62 14.37
C LEU A 121 18.98 -11.35 15.15
N GLU A 122 18.18 -12.38 15.38
CA GLU A 122 16.94 -12.29 16.17
C GLU A 122 17.23 -11.81 17.60
N GLU A 123 18.23 -12.40 18.27
CA GLU A 123 18.62 -11.97 19.63
C GLU A 123 19.12 -10.52 19.68
N GLU A 124 19.82 -10.03 18.66
CA GLU A 124 20.26 -8.62 18.60
C GLU A 124 19.07 -7.68 18.49
N ILE A 125 18.10 -8.01 17.65
CA ILE A 125 16.88 -7.21 17.44
C ILE A 125 16.02 -7.21 18.72
N GLU A 126 15.82 -8.37 19.34
CA GLU A 126 15.06 -8.47 20.60
C GLU A 126 15.73 -7.69 21.74
N ARG A 127 17.05 -7.72 21.86
CA ARG A 127 17.79 -6.95 22.87
C ARG A 127 17.64 -5.43 22.70
N MET A 128 17.49 -4.95 21.45
CA MET A 128 17.21 -3.55 21.17
C MET A 128 15.72 -3.19 21.41
N GLY A 129 14.84 -4.19 21.56
CA GLY A 129 13.40 -3.97 21.56
C GLY A 129 12.89 -3.42 20.21
N ALA A 130 13.62 -3.75 19.15
CA ALA A 130 13.33 -3.28 17.81
C ALA A 130 12.38 -4.24 17.04
N HIS A 131 11.78 -3.74 15.98
CA HIS A 131 10.97 -4.53 15.07
C HIS A 131 11.58 -4.47 13.67
N LEU A 132 12.00 -5.61 13.15
CA LEU A 132 12.49 -5.77 11.79
C LEU A 132 11.37 -6.34 10.94
N ASN A 133 11.10 -5.68 9.81
CA ASN A 133 10.08 -6.08 8.85
C ASN A 133 10.59 -5.94 7.42
N ALA A 134 9.96 -6.67 6.51
CA ALA A 134 10.15 -6.52 5.07
C ALA A 134 8.83 -6.70 4.33
N TYR A 135 8.79 -6.24 3.10
CA TYR A 135 7.75 -6.57 2.16
C TYR A 135 8.26 -6.47 0.73
N THR A 136 7.71 -7.31 -0.14
CA THR A 136 7.93 -7.27 -1.58
C THR A 136 6.62 -6.94 -2.28
N THR A 137 6.70 -6.05 -3.25
CA THR A 137 5.59 -5.72 -4.15
C THR A 137 5.97 -6.07 -5.59
N ARG A 138 5.12 -5.72 -6.54
CA ARG A 138 5.46 -5.92 -7.95
C ARG A 138 6.65 -5.06 -8.41
N GLU A 139 6.85 -3.86 -7.84
CA GLU A 139 7.93 -2.94 -8.28
C GLU A 139 9.00 -2.69 -7.22
N HIS A 140 8.71 -2.90 -5.94
CA HIS A 140 9.62 -2.52 -4.85
C HIS A 140 9.76 -3.62 -3.81
N THR A 141 10.96 -3.75 -3.26
CA THR A 141 11.25 -4.53 -2.05
C THR A 141 11.76 -3.58 -0.97
N ALA A 142 11.30 -3.74 0.24
CA ALA A 142 11.70 -2.91 1.36
C ALA A 142 12.07 -3.74 2.58
N TYR A 143 13.13 -3.32 3.27
CA TYR A 143 13.58 -3.84 4.57
C TYR A 143 13.67 -2.67 5.53
N TYR A 144 13.00 -2.73 6.67
CA TYR A 144 13.03 -1.62 7.63
C TYR A 144 13.02 -2.08 9.08
N ILE A 145 13.64 -1.28 9.93
CA ILE A 145 13.74 -1.50 11.36
C ILE A 145 13.13 -0.30 12.09
N LYS A 146 12.22 -0.58 13.01
CA LYS A 146 11.71 0.40 13.97
C LYS A 146 12.41 0.19 15.30
N ALA A 147 13.10 1.21 15.80
CA ALA A 147 13.92 1.14 17.01
C ALA A 147 13.89 2.44 17.82
N MET A 148 14.56 2.46 18.94
CA MET A 148 14.87 3.69 19.66
C MET A 148 15.94 4.48 18.89
N SER A 149 15.86 5.82 18.90
CA SER A 149 16.82 6.70 18.19
C SER A 149 18.29 6.46 18.58
N LYS A 150 18.57 6.07 19.81
CA LYS A 150 19.93 5.71 20.28
C LYS A 150 20.51 4.48 19.58
N ASP A 151 19.65 3.57 19.09
CA ASP A 151 20.03 2.31 18.46
C ASP A 151 20.10 2.42 16.92
N LEU A 152 19.90 3.63 16.36
CA LEU A 152 19.99 3.90 14.92
C LEU A 152 21.30 3.37 14.28
N PRO A 153 22.50 3.56 14.87
CA PRO A 153 23.72 3.05 14.25
C PRO A 153 23.71 1.53 14.08
N LYS A 154 23.16 0.83 15.06
CA LYS A 154 23.07 -0.63 15.02
C LYS A 154 22.00 -1.11 14.03
N ALA A 155 20.89 -0.40 13.94
CA ALA A 155 19.83 -0.69 12.96
C ALA A 155 20.35 -0.54 11.52
N VAL A 156 21.09 0.52 11.22
CA VAL A 156 21.71 0.73 9.89
C VAL A 156 22.76 -0.34 9.58
N GLU A 157 23.58 -0.75 10.56
CA GLU A 157 24.55 -1.85 10.41
C GLU A 157 23.84 -3.16 10.05
N ILE A 158 22.76 -3.51 10.74
CA ILE A 158 21.98 -4.73 10.50
C ILE A 158 21.36 -4.70 9.09
N LEU A 159 20.76 -3.58 8.68
CA LEU A 159 20.20 -3.43 7.33
C LEU A 159 21.26 -3.59 6.24
N GLY A 160 22.43 -2.96 6.43
CA GLY A 160 23.56 -3.10 5.51
C GLY A 160 24.03 -4.55 5.38
N ASP A 161 24.04 -5.28 6.48
CA ASP A 161 24.44 -6.69 6.49
C ASP A 161 23.40 -7.61 5.83
N ILE A 162 22.11 -7.38 6.08
CA ILE A 162 21.02 -8.13 5.46
C ILE A 162 21.05 -7.96 3.94
N VAL A 163 21.17 -6.74 3.46
CA VAL A 163 21.09 -6.42 2.02
C VAL A 163 22.30 -6.95 1.25
N GLN A 164 23.51 -6.93 1.87
CA GLN A 164 24.76 -7.27 1.16
C GLN A 164 25.29 -8.68 1.44
N ASN A 165 24.97 -9.24 2.59
CA ASN A 165 25.63 -10.44 3.11
C ASN A 165 24.66 -11.58 3.43
N CYS A 166 23.49 -11.65 2.81
CA CYS A 166 22.58 -12.78 3.01
C CYS A 166 23.30 -14.10 2.80
N SER A 167 23.14 -15.05 3.74
CA SER A 167 23.93 -16.28 3.74
C SER A 167 23.54 -17.26 2.63
N LEU A 168 22.27 -17.29 2.23
CA LEU A 168 21.69 -18.20 1.22
C LEU A 168 22.11 -19.67 1.45
N GLU A 169 22.04 -20.15 2.70
CA GLU A 169 22.38 -21.53 3.01
C GLU A 169 21.30 -22.50 2.48
N ASP A 170 21.72 -23.58 1.81
CA ASP A 170 20.80 -24.57 1.24
C ASP A 170 19.85 -25.16 2.28
N SER A 171 20.32 -25.35 3.52
CA SER A 171 19.51 -25.83 4.64
C SER A 171 18.38 -24.85 5.01
N GLN A 172 18.62 -23.56 4.92
CA GLN A 172 17.63 -22.51 5.18
C GLN A 172 16.69 -22.34 3.98
N ILE A 173 17.21 -22.42 2.77
CA ILE A 173 16.41 -22.39 1.53
C ILE A 173 15.34 -23.50 1.57
N GLU A 174 15.71 -24.73 1.93
CA GLU A 174 14.74 -25.84 1.99
C GLU A 174 13.71 -25.67 3.11
N LYS A 175 14.09 -25.10 4.24
CA LYS A 175 13.14 -24.78 5.32
C LYS A 175 12.15 -23.71 4.88
N GLU A 176 12.66 -22.60 4.35
CA GLU A 176 11.81 -21.48 3.90
C GLU A 176 10.94 -21.86 2.71
N ARG A 177 11.41 -22.72 1.82
CA ARG A 177 10.58 -23.30 0.75
C ARG A 177 9.29 -23.91 1.30
N SER A 178 9.38 -24.67 2.39
CA SER A 178 8.20 -25.28 3.01
C SER A 178 7.27 -24.23 3.65
N VAL A 179 7.84 -23.18 4.24
CA VAL A 179 7.07 -22.05 4.81
C VAL A 179 6.36 -21.27 3.71
N ILE A 180 7.06 -20.92 2.64
CA ILE A 180 6.49 -20.21 1.48
C ILE A 180 5.33 -21.00 0.86
N LEU A 181 5.50 -22.32 0.65
CA LEU A 181 4.44 -23.16 0.11
C LEU A 181 3.22 -23.25 1.02
N GLN A 182 3.42 -23.20 2.34
CA GLN A 182 2.32 -23.11 3.30
C GLN A 182 1.62 -21.76 3.25
N GLU A 183 2.37 -20.64 3.20
CA GLU A 183 1.81 -19.30 3.09
C GLU A 183 1.03 -19.11 1.79
N MET A 184 1.51 -19.66 0.68
CA MET A 184 0.76 -19.68 -0.58
C MET A 184 -0.62 -20.35 -0.42
N GLN A 185 -0.68 -21.48 0.28
CA GLN A 185 -1.96 -22.16 0.56
C GLN A 185 -2.88 -21.33 1.48
N GLU A 186 -2.30 -20.62 2.46
CA GLU A 186 -3.05 -19.70 3.32
C GLU A 186 -3.57 -18.50 2.52
N ASN A 187 -2.76 -17.97 1.61
CA ASN A 187 -3.14 -16.83 0.74
C ASN A 187 -4.24 -17.22 -0.26
N ASP A 188 -4.21 -18.44 -0.79
CA ASP A 188 -5.28 -19.01 -1.63
C ASP A 188 -6.63 -19.02 -0.89
N SER A 189 -6.64 -19.04 0.43
CA SER A 189 -7.86 -18.93 1.24
C SER A 189 -8.39 -17.51 1.37
N SER A 190 -7.58 -16.48 1.08
CA SER A 190 -7.96 -15.08 1.07
C SER A 190 -8.56 -14.70 -0.28
N LEU A 191 -9.86 -14.89 -0.44
CA LEU A 191 -10.55 -14.63 -1.71
C LEU A 191 -10.32 -13.21 -2.26
N ARG A 192 -10.08 -12.24 -1.39
CA ARG A 192 -9.74 -10.89 -1.79
C ARG A 192 -8.39 -10.86 -2.53
N ASP A 193 -7.36 -11.46 -1.97
CA ASP A 193 -6.01 -11.45 -2.54
C ASP A 193 -5.99 -12.23 -3.86
N VAL A 194 -6.67 -13.38 -3.90
CA VAL A 194 -6.87 -14.18 -5.12
C VAL A 194 -7.55 -13.36 -6.23
N VAL A 195 -8.60 -12.60 -5.92
CA VAL A 195 -9.29 -11.76 -6.90
C VAL A 195 -8.39 -10.64 -7.41
N PHE A 196 -7.55 -10.04 -6.55
CA PHE A 196 -6.59 -9.03 -6.98
C PHE A 196 -5.48 -9.60 -7.86
N ASP A 197 -5.00 -10.82 -7.60
CA ASP A 197 -4.04 -11.49 -8.48
C ASP A 197 -4.67 -11.86 -9.82
N TYR A 198 -5.89 -12.36 -9.84
CA TYR A 198 -6.64 -12.59 -11.09
C TYR A 198 -6.89 -11.28 -11.85
N LEU A 199 -7.15 -10.17 -11.13
CA LEU A 199 -7.33 -8.87 -11.76
C LEU A 199 -6.03 -8.43 -12.47
N HIS A 200 -4.88 -8.57 -11.82
CA HIS A 200 -3.60 -8.25 -12.46
C HIS A 200 -3.28 -9.21 -13.62
N ALA A 201 -3.51 -10.50 -13.43
CA ALA A 201 -3.31 -11.50 -14.48
C ALA A 201 -4.14 -11.20 -15.73
N THR A 202 -5.40 -10.76 -15.56
CA THR A 202 -6.26 -10.40 -16.70
C THR A 202 -5.99 -9.02 -17.27
N ALA A 203 -5.65 -8.04 -16.41
CA ALA A 203 -5.38 -6.66 -16.83
C ALA A 203 -4.06 -6.51 -17.59
N TYR A 204 -3.07 -7.32 -17.31
CA TYR A 204 -1.71 -7.19 -17.84
C TYR A 204 -1.21 -8.45 -18.54
N GLN A 205 -2.10 -9.17 -19.22
CA GLN A 205 -1.79 -10.44 -19.88
C GLN A 205 -0.51 -10.40 -20.73
N GLY A 206 0.37 -11.39 -20.51
CA GLY A 206 1.61 -11.51 -21.25
C GLY A 206 2.68 -10.47 -20.86
N THR A 207 2.50 -9.77 -19.75
CA THR A 207 3.46 -8.81 -19.22
C THR A 207 3.85 -9.15 -17.78
N PRO A 208 5.00 -8.70 -17.27
CA PRO A 208 5.44 -9.02 -15.92
C PRO A 208 4.51 -8.56 -14.79
N LEU A 209 3.72 -7.49 -14.98
CA LEU A 209 2.74 -7.05 -13.97
C LEU A 209 1.58 -8.04 -13.77
N ALA A 210 1.38 -8.97 -14.71
CA ALA A 210 0.40 -10.04 -14.56
C ALA A 210 0.81 -11.09 -13.52
N GLN A 211 2.11 -11.18 -13.24
CA GLN A 211 2.66 -12.21 -12.34
C GLN A 211 2.31 -11.89 -10.89
N ALA A 212 1.95 -12.93 -10.13
CA ALA A 212 1.80 -12.83 -8.69
C ALA A 212 3.17 -12.59 -8.03
N VAL A 213 3.19 -11.89 -6.90
CA VAL A 213 4.44 -11.60 -6.18
C VAL A 213 5.09 -12.87 -5.64
N GLU A 214 4.28 -13.80 -5.14
CA GLU A 214 4.74 -15.09 -4.59
C GLU A 214 5.20 -16.06 -5.70
N GLY A 215 4.79 -15.81 -6.92
CA GLY A 215 5.01 -16.70 -8.05
C GLY A 215 4.19 -17.98 -8.00
N PRO A 216 4.32 -18.86 -8.98
CA PRO A 216 3.64 -20.15 -8.98
C PRO A 216 4.36 -21.15 -8.05
N SER A 217 3.61 -22.01 -7.38
CA SER A 217 4.16 -23.07 -6.48
C SER A 217 5.17 -24.00 -7.18
N ALA A 218 5.05 -24.15 -8.49
CA ALA A 218 6.01 -24.93 -9.29
C ALA A 218 7.40 -24.29 -9.33
N ASN A 219 7.48 -22.94 -9.37
CA ASN A 219 8.74 -22.20 -9.30
C ASN A 219 9.31 -22.24 -7.88
N ALA A 220 8.47 -21.99 -6.86
CA ALA A 220 8.90 -22.07 -5.46
C ALA A 220 9.58 -23.41 -5.13
N LYS A 221 9.14 -24.51 -5.75
CA LYS A 221 9.76 -25.85 -5.61
C LYS A 221 11.09 -26.02 -6.35
N LYS A 222 11.37 -25.21 -7.38
CA LYS A 222 12.55 -25.37 -8.27
C LYS A 222 13.64 -24.34 -8.02
N LEU A 223 13.31 -23.16 -7.52
CA LEU A 223 14.27 -22.07 -7.29
C LEU A 223 15.47 -22.59 -6.49
N SER A 224 16.66 -22.35 -7.03
CA SER A 224 17.92 -22.77 -6.45
C SER A 224 18.65 -21.61 -5.80
N ARG A 225 19.66 -21.92 -4.99
CA ARG A 225 20.58 -20.92 -4.43
C ARG A 225 21.21 -20.04 -5.51
N GLN A 226 21.50 -20.60 -6.68
CA GLN A 226 22.13 -19.84 -7.78
C GLN A 226 21.16 -18.78 -8.33
N ASP A 227 19.88 -19.12 -8.52
CA ASP A 227 18.87 -18.18 -9.01
C ASP A 227 18.69 -17.01 -8.05
N LEU A 228 18.68 -17.29 -6.74
CA LEU A 228 18.57 -16.26 -5.69
C LEU A 228 19.81 -15.37 -5.64
N ALA A 229 21.01 -15.94 -5.75
CA ALA A 229 22.26 -15.19 -5.77
C ALA A 229 22.38 -14.29 -7.00
N GLU A 230 22.03 -14.81 -8.19
CA GLU A 230 22.01 -14.06 -9.45
C GLU A 230 21.03 -12.88 -9.39
N PHE A 231 19.85 -13.08 -8.79
CA PHE A 231 18.87 -12.03 -8.60
C PHE A 231 19.40 -10.91 -7.70
N ILE A 232 20.01 -11.24 -6.55
CA ILE A 232 20.61 -10.26 -5.65
C ILE A 232 21.78 -9.54 -6.36
N GLU A 233 22.64 -10.27 -7.03
CA GLU A 233 23.78 -9.69 -7.73
C GLU A 233 23.36 -8.75 -8.86
N THR A 234 22.28 -9.07 -9.56
CA THR A 234 21.79 -8.26 -10.68
C THR A 234 21.10 -6.99 -10.21
N TYR A 235 20.22 -7.09 -9.20
CA TYR A 235 19.30 -6.01 -8.86
C TYR A 235 19.64 -5.23 -7.60
N TYR A 236 20.40 -5.78 -6.65
CA TYR A 236 20.74 -5.09 -5.41
C TYR A 236 21.96 -4.19 -5.61
N LYS A 237 21.77 -3.10 -6.35
CA LYS A 237 22.79 -2.10 -6.68
C LYS A 237 22.47 -0.76 -6.04
N ALA A 238 23.51 -0.04 -5.61
CA ALA A 238 23.36 1.23 -4.91
C ALA A 238 22.48 2.27 -5.63
N PRO A 239 22.53 2.47 -6.96
CA PRO A 239 21.68 3.45 -7.65
C PRO A 239 20.19 3.10 -7.66
N ARG A 240 19.82 1.86 -7.33
CA ARG A 240 18.42 1.40 -7.22
C ARG A 240 17.89 1.43 -5.79
N MET A 241 18.69 1.94 -4.86
CA MET A 241 18.36 1.88 -3.44
C MET A 241 18.21 3.26 -2.84
N VAL A 242 17.29 3.35 -1.90
CA VAL A 242 17.08 4.52 -1.06
C VAL A 242 17.16 4.07 0.39
N LEU A 243 18.09 4.62 1.15
CA LEU A 243 18.12 4.51 2.62
C LEU A 243 17.29 5.66 3.18
N ALA A 244 16.13 5.38 3.71
CA ALA A 244 15.26 6.38 4.31
C ALA A 244 15.19 6.22 5.82
N ALA A 245 15.07 7.33 6.55
CA ALA A 245 14.86 7.31 7.98
C ALA A 245 13.90 8.43 8.43
N ALA A 246 13.11 8.15 9.47
CA ALA A 246 12.20 9.12 10.05
C ALA A 246 12.13 8.97 11.57
N GLY A 247 11.91 10.06 12.29
CA GLY A 247 11.86 10.06 13.75
C GLY A 247 12.94 10.93 14.36
N GLY A 248 13.58 10.49 15.42
CA GLY A 248 14.74 11.18 16.00
C GLY A 248 16.02 10.76 15.28
N VAL A 249 16.27 11.34 14.11
CA VAL A 249 17.38 10.97 13.21
C VAL A 249 18.09 12.23 12.71
N GLU A 250 19.36 12.38 13.07
CA GLU A 250 20.20 13.42 12.51
C GLU A 250 20.70 13.01 11.11
N HIS A 251 20.50 13.89 10.11
CA HIS A 251 20.82 13.58 8.73
C HIS A 251 22.31 13.25 8.49
N ASN A 252 23.21 14.08 9.04
CA ASN A 252 24.65 13.87 8.85
C ASN A 252 25.12 12.54 9.45
N GLN A 253 24.62 12.21 10.64
CA GLN A 253 24.90 10.91 11.26
C GLN A 253 24.41 9.75 10.36
N LEU A 254 23.23 9.87 9.76
CA LEU A 254 22.71 8.86 8.86
C LEU A 254 23.56 8.71 7.61
N VAL A 255 24.06 9.82 7.05
CA VAL A 255 24.96 9.83 5.87
C VAL A 255 26.28 9.12 6.20
N ASP A 256 26.91 9.47 7.33
CA ASP A 256 28.16 8.82 7.78
C ASP A 256 27.99 7.30 7.98
N LEU A 257 26.86 6.88 8.57
CA LEU A 257 26.52 5.47 8.72
C LEU A 257 26.25 4.79 7.38
N ALA A 258 25.60 5.48 6.46
CA ALA A 258 25.36 4.98 5.12
C ALA A 258 26.64 4.78 4.33
N GLU A 259 27.58 5.74 4.38
CA GLU A 259 28.90 5.59 3.78
C GLU A 259 29.66 4.40 4.35
N LYS A 260 29.64 4.25 5.66
CA LYS A 260 30.33 3.16 6.38
C LYS A 260 29.77 1.78 6.01
N HIS A 261 28.44 1.62 5.99
CA HIS A 261 27.80 0.31 5.86
C HIS A 261 27.30 -0.04 4.47
N PHE A 262 27.08 0.95 3.58
CA PHE A 262 26.61 0.77 2.21
C PHE A 262 27.58 1.31 1.16
N GLY A 263 28.68 1.94 1.56
CA GLY A 263 29.66 2.50 0.63
C GLY A 263 30.31 1.46 -0.30
N SER A 264 30.37 0.19 0.14
CA SER A 264 30.88 -0.94 -0.65
C SER A 264 29.94 -1.50 -1.70
N LEU A 265 28.66 -1.08 -1.69
CA LEU A 265 27.67 -1.53 -2.67
C LEU A 265 28.08 -1.15 -4.08
N SER A 266 28.02 -2.12 -4.99
CA SER A 266 28.34 -1.93 -6.39
C SER A 266 27.36 -0.97 -7.07
N LYS A 267 27.88 -0.10 -7.94
CA LYS A 267 27.09 0.76 -8.83
C LYS A 267 27.09 0.27 -10.28
N THR A 268 27.89 -0.74 -10.59
CA THR A 268 28.08 -1.24 -11.95
C THR A 268 27.20 -2.46 -12.21
N TYR A 269 26.68 -2.53 -13.41
CA TYR A 269 25.93 -3.66 -13.93
C TYR A 269 26.80 -4.48 -14.87
N ALA A 270 26.48 -5.77 -15.02
CA ALA A 270 27.10 -6.59 -16.04
C ALA A 270 26.86 -5.97 -17.43
N GLU A 271 27.91 -5.91 -18.26
CA GLU A 271 27.85 -5.33 -19.62
C GLU A 271 27.39 -3.85 -19.68
N ASP A 272 27.54 -3.09 -18.58
CA ASP A 272 27.04 -1.70 -18.44
C ASP A 272 25.54 -1.52 -18.78
N ALA A 273 24.80 -2.60 -18.84
CA ALA A 273 23.36 -2.61 -19.13
C ALA A 273 22.53 -2.51 -17.83
N VAL A 274 21.87 -1.38 -17.61
CA VAL A 274 20.93 -1.22 -16.50
C VAL A 274 19.66 -2.03 -16.82
N PRO A 275 19.29 -3.03 -16.00
CA PRO A 275 18.05 -3.77 -16.22
C PRO A 275 16.85 -2.83 -16.08
N LEU A 276 16.10 -2.63 -17.15
CA LEU A 276 14.87 -1.87 -17.16
C LEU A 276 13.67 -2.83 -17.16
N PRO A 277 12.60 -2.51 -16.44
CA PRO A 277 11.40 -3.32 -16.50
C PRO A 277 10.80 -3.24 -17.91
N SER A 278 10.29 -4.34 -18.41
CA SER A 278 9.57 -4.34 -19.69
C SER A 278 8.30 -3.49 -19.59
N SER A 279 7.93 -2.83 -20.70
CA SER A 279 6.69 -2.06 -20.77
C SER A 279 5.48 -2.98 -20.59
N CYS A 280 4.52 -2.55 -19.78
CA CYS A 280 3.31 -3.31 -19.52
C CYS A 280 2.13 -2.68 -20.26
N ARG A 281 1.43 -3.52 -21.04
CA ARG A 281 0.22 -3.12 -21.75
C ARG A 281 -1.01 -3.61 -21.01
N PHE A 282 -1.95 -2.70 -20.79
CA PHE A 282 -3.27 -3.05 -20.25
C PHE A 282 -4.11 -3.82 -21.29
N THR A 283 -4.81 -4.84 -20.82
CA THR A 283 -5.74 -5.64 -21.62
C THR A 283 -7.07 -5.71 -20.88
N GLY A 284 -8.13 -5.22 -21.54
CA GLY A 284 -9.49 -5.42 -21.05
C GLY A 284 -9.95 -6.85 -21.32
N SER A 285 -10.07 -7.64 -20.28
CA SER A 285 -10.42 -9.06 -20.35
C SER A 285 -11.03 -9.51 -19.01
N GLU A 286 -11.39 -10.78 -18.89
CA GLU A 286 -11.97 -11.31 -17.68
C GLU A 286 -11.41 -12.68 -17.26
N ILE A 287 -11.34 -12.89 -15.93
CA ILE A 287 -11.14 -14.20 -15.29
C ILE A 287 -12.32 -14.46 -14.37
N ARG A 288 -13.00 -15.58 -14.58
CA ARG A 288 -14.14 -16.02 -13.79
C ARG A 288 -13.84 -17.39 -13.18
N HIS A 289 -13.79 -17.44 -11.87
CA HIS A 289 -13.66 -18.70 -11.13
C HIS A 289 -14.95 -18.95 -10.37
N ARG A 290 -15.82 -19.81 -10.94
CA ARG A 290 -17.10 -20.15 -10.31
C ARG A 290 -16.90 -21.23 -9.25
N ASP A 291 -17.28 -20.92 -8.03
CA ASP A 291 -17.38 -21.85 -6.93
C ASP A 291 -18.69 -21.60 -6.16
N ASP A 292 -19.68 -22.43 -6.41
CA ASP A 292 -21.01 -22.32 -5.76
C ASP A 292 -21.00 -22.80 -4.31
N GLY A 293 -19.89 -23.39 -3.82
CA GLY A 293 -19.71 -23.77 -2.42
C GLY A 293 -19.36 -22.59 -1.52
N LEU A 294 -18.93 -21.48 -2.08
CA LEU A 294 -18.62 -20.27 -1.35
C LEU A 294 -19.91 -19.47 -1.00
N PRO A 295 -19.97 -18.83 0.17
CA PRO A 295 -21.18 -18.11 0.60
C PRO A 295 -21.37 -16.79 -0.14
N LEU A 296 -20.30 -16.14 -0.57
CA LEU A 296 -20.31 -14.80 -1.17
C LEU A 296 -19.44 -14.77 -2.43
N ALA A 297 -19.83 -13.92 -3.37
CA ALA A 297 -19.04 -13.62 -4.55
C ALA A 297 -18.11 -12.43 -4.28
N HIS A 298 -16.85 -12.56 -4.66
CA HIS A 298 -15.85 -11.50 -4.67
C HIS A 298 -15.60 -11.08 -6.12
N VAL A 299 -15.82 -9.82 -6.42
CA VAL A 299 -15.69 -9.30 -7.78
C VAL A 299 -14.86 -8.02 -7.76
N ALA A 300 -13.90 -7.93 -8.67
CA ALA A 300 -13.14 -6.71 -8.92
C ALA A 300 -13.28 -6.29 -10.38
N LEU A 301 -13.61 -5.02 -10.58
CA LEU A 301 -13.63 -4.37 -11.89
C LEU A 301 -12.63 -3.21 -11.88
N ALA A 302 -11.81 -3.12 -12.91
CA ALA A 302 -10.86 -2.01 -13.06
C ALA A 302 -10.70 -1.59 -14.51
N VAL A 303 -10.34 -0.34 -14.70
CA VAL A 303 -9.85 0.20 -15.97
C VAL A 303 -8.39 0.58 -15.82
N GLU A 304 -7.72 0.80 -16.95
CA GLU A 304 -6.36 1.32 -16.92
C GLU A 304 -6.33 2.70 -16.27
N GLY A 305 -5.46 2.85 -15.28
CA GLY A 305 -5.16 4.11 -14.62
C GLY A 305 -3.80 4.66 -15.04
N PRO A 306 -3.48 5.89 -14.67
CA PRO A 306 -2.18 6.50 -14.92
C PRO A 306 -1.10 5.95 -13.99
N GLY A 307 0.15 6.03 -14.44
CA GLY A 307 1.32 5.78 -13.59
C GLY A 307 1.54 6.89 -12.55
N TRP A 308 2.49 6.65 -11.65
CA TRP A 308 2.77 7.54 -10.51
C TRP A 308 3.04 8.99 -10.90
N ALA A 309 3.84 9.22 -11.95
CA ALA A 309 4.27 10.56 -12.36
C ALA A 309 3.18 11.39 -13.04
N ASN A 310 2.07 10.79 -13.45
CA ASN A 310 1.02 11.46 -14.20
C ASN A 310 0.16 12.36 -13.28
N PRO A 311 -0.02 13.65 -13.61
CA PRO A 311 -0.79 14.59 -12.80
C PRO A 311 -2.28 14.19 -12.66
N ASP A 312 -2.86 13.46 -13.60
CA ASP A 312 -4.25 12.99 -13.55
C ASP A 312 -4.50 12.05 -12.36
N ASN A 313 -3.45 11.46 -11.79
CA ASN A 313 -3.55 10.56 -10.64
C ASN A 313 -4.22 11.22 -9.43
N ILE A 314 -3.96 12.50 -9.19
CA ILE A 314 -4.56 13.22 -8.07
C ILE A 314 -6.07 13.37 -8.27
N ALA A 315 -6.51 13.71 -9.49
CA ALA A 315 -7.92 13.81 -9.81
C ALA A 315 -8.63 12.46 -9.67
N LEU A 316 -8.00 11.36 -10.11
CA LEU A 316 -8.53 10.01 -9.89
C LEU A 316 -8.56 9.62 -8.41
N SER A 317 -7.58 10.05 -7.60
CA SER A 317 -7.60 9.84 -6.15
C SER A 317 -8.75 10.59 -5.47
N VAL A 318 -9.09 11.79 -5.95
CA VAL A 318 -10.29 12.52 -5.51
C VAL A 318 -11.55 11.78 -5.96
N ALA A 319 -11.63 11.31 -7.22
CA ALA A 319 -12.74 10.52 -7.72
C ALA A 319 -12.93 9.22 -6.93
N ASN A 320 -11.83 8.54 -6.60
CA ASN A 320 -11.82 7.38 -5.70
C ASN A 320 -12.45 7.71 -4.33
N SER A 321 -12.09 8.86 -3.75
CA SER A 321 -12.63 9.35 -2.47
C SER A 321 -14.11 9.76 -2.56
N ILE A 322 -14.58 10.20 -3.73
CA ILE A 322 -16.00 10.52 -3.96
C ILE A 322 -16.85 9.24 -3.93
N ILE A 323 -16.41 8.18 -4.60
CA ILE A 323 -17.09 6.87 -4.57
C ILE A 323 -16.93 6.24 -3.18
N GLY A 324 -15.69 6.21 -2.67
CA GLY A 324 -15.37 5.79 -1.32
C GLY A 324 -15.42 4.28 -1.11
N HIS A 325 -15.87 3.89 0.07
CA HIS A 325 -15.99 2.50 0.50
C HIS A 325 -17.24 2.32 1.37
N TYR A 326 -17.68 1.08 1.48
CA TYR A 326 -18.82 0.70 2.31
C TYR A 326 -18.55 -0.67 2.94
N ASP A 327 -19.05 -0.83 4.16
CA ASP A 327 -19.12 -2.10 4.86
C ASP A 327 -20.47 -2.15 5.61
N CYS A 328 -21.15 -3.28 5.57
CA CYS A 328 -22.47 -3.45 6.20
C CYS A 328 -22.47 -3.21 7.71
N THR A 329 -21.29 -3.23 8.36
CA THR A 329 -21.12 -2.93 9.78
C THR A 329 -21.11 -1.43 10.09
N TYR A 330 -21.04 -0.55 9.06
CA TYR A 330 -21.03 0.90 9.27
C TYR A 330 -22.40 1.43 9.73
N GLY A 331 -22.40 2.19 10.82
CA GLY A 331 -23.63 2.73 11.43
C GLY A 331 -24.33 3.83 10.63
N GLY A 332 -23.74 4.34 9.54
CA GLY A 332 -24.30 5.48 8.77
C GLY A 332 -25.56 5.15 7.97
N GLY A 333 -25.78 3.89 7.64
CA GLY A 333 -26.94 3.43 6.89
C GLY A 333 -27.17 4.22 5.60
N VAL A 334 -28.43 4.54 5.31
CA VAL A 334 -28.84 5.31 4.10
C VAL A 334 -28.39 6.78 4.13
N HIS A 335 -27.88 7.26 5.25
CA HIS A 335 -27.38 8.63 5.40
C HIS A 335 -25.93 8.80 4.98
N GLN A 336 -25.31 7.77 4.43
CA GLN A 336 -23.97 7.88 3.85
C GLN A 336 -23.96 8.82 2.65
N SER A 337 -22.94 9.66 2.57
CA SER A 337 -22.85 10.70 1.54
C SER A 337 -22.41 10.18 0.16
N SER A 338 -21.87 8.95 0.07
CA SER A 338 -21.59 8.30 -1.21
C SER A 338 -22.89 7.78 -1.82
N PRO A 339 -23.26 8.18 -3.06
CA PRO A 339 -24.47 7.68 -3.70
C PRO A 339 -24.48 6.16 -3.86
N LEU A 340 -23.33 5.56 -4.19
CA LEU A 340 -23.20 4.11 -4.32
C LEU A 340 -23.41 3.43 -2.97
N ALA A 341 -22.84 3.96 -1.89
CA ALA A 341 -23.06 3.42 -0.54
C ALA A 341 -24.53 3.54 -0.10
N ALA A 342 -25.17 4.68 -0.34
CA ALA A 342 -26.58 4.88 -0.01
C ALA A 342 -27.49 3.88 -0.73
N VAL A 343 -27.27 3.66 -2.03
CA VAL A 343 -28.03 2.68 -2.82
C VAL A 343 -27.73 1.25 -2.36
N SER A 344 -26.47 0.94 -2.04
CA SER A 344 -26.06 -0.39 -1.55
C SER A 344 -26.76 -0.72 -0.23
N VAL A 345 -26.90 0.25 0.68
CA VAL A 345 -27.64 0.08 1.94
C VAL A 345 -29.14 -0.10 1.68
N ALA A 346 -29.72 0.79 0.87
CA ALA A 346 -31.18 0.78 0.63
C ALA A 346 -31.65 -0.53 -0.01
N ASN A 347 -30.88 -1.08 -0.93
CA ASN A 347 -31.22 -2.28 -1.69
C ASN A 347 -30.47 -3.54 -1.23
N LYS A 348 -29.62 -3.46 -0.20
CA LYS A 348 -28.77 -4.57 0.30
C LYS A 348 -27.94 -5.21 -0.81
N LEU A 349 -27.35 -4.39 -1.69
CA LEU A 349 -26.66 -4.86 -2.90
C LEU A 349 -25.36 -5.61 -2.59
N CYS A 350 -24.64 -5.24 -1.54
CA CYS A 350 -23.39 -5.86 -1.18
C CYS A 350 -23.13 -5.85 0.31
N GLN A 351 -22.26 -6.74 0.77
CA GLN A 351 -21.75 -6.75 2.13
C GLN A 351 -20.72 -5.64 2.33
N SER A 352 -19.84 -5.49 1.35
CA SER A 352 -18.82 -4.43 1.35
C SER A 352 -18.40 -4.09 -0.07
N PHE A 353 -17.95 -2.85 -0.25
CA PHE A 353 -17.15 -2.49 -1.42
C PHE A 353 -16.02 -1.55 -1.04
N GLN A 354 -14.95 -1.61 -1.80
CA GLN A 354 -13.80 -0.72 -1.66
C GLN A 354 -13.31 -0.30 -3.04
N THR A 355 -13.23 1.01 -3.26
CA THR A 355 -12.57 1.56 -4.45
C THR A 355 -11.07 1.58 -4.25
N PHE A 356 -10.34 1.43 -5.34
CA PHE A 356 -8.88 1.47 -5.35
C PHE A 356 -8.33 2.27 -6.53
N ASN A 357 -7.17 2.85 -6.33
CA ASN A 357 -6.35 3.48 -7.36
C ASN A 357 -4.91 2.99 -7.13
N ILE A 358 -4.54 1.93 -7.85
CA ILE A 358 -3.21 1.30 -7.77
C ILE A 358 -2.39 1.88 -8.90
N CYS A 359 -1.24 2.46 -8.59
CA CYS A 359 -0.34 3.05 -9.57
C CYS A 359 0.95 2.25 -9.65
N TYR A 360 1.47 2.13 -10.86
CA TYR A 360 2.77 1.61 -11.20
C TYR A 360 3.59 2.68 -11.91
N SER A 361 4.80 2.36 -12.35
CA SER A 361 5.70 3.34 -12.97
C SER A 361 5.08 4.04 -14.18
N GLU A 362 4.50 3.30 -15.13
CA GLU A 362 3.89 3.88 -16.34
C GLU A 362 2.37 3.70 -16.46
N THR A 363 1.80 2.77 -15.72
CA THR A 363 0.37 2.39 -15.82
C THR A 363 -0.24 2.27 -14.43
N GLY A 364 -1.51 1.91 -14.34
CA GLY A 364 -2.19 1.69 -13.07
C GLY A 364 -3.54 1.01 -13.25
N LEU A 365 -4.20 0.74 -12.14
CA LEU A 365 -5.56 0.19 -12.08
C LEU A 365 -6.45 1.10 -11.25
N PHE A 366 -7.46 1.67 -11.86
CA PHE A 366 -8.52 2.39 -11.17
C PHE A 366 -9.77 1.52 -11.16
N GLY A 367 -10.29 1.18 -9.98
CA GLY A 367 -11.36 0.21 -9.92
C GLY A 367 -12.07 0.11 -8.58
N ILE A 368 -12.87 -0.94 -8.48
CA ILE A 368 -13.62 -1.28 -7.29
C ILE A 368 -13.60 -2.81 -7.07
N HIS A 369 -13.43 -3.21 -5.84
CA HIS A 369 -13.66 -4.56 -5.37
C HIS A 369 -14.92 -4.56 -4.50
N PHE A 370 -15.82 -5.52 -4.70
CA PHE A 370 -17.01 -5.68 -3.87
C PHE A 370 -17.29 -7.15 -3.54
N VAL A 371 -17.96 -7.34 -2.42
CA VAL A 371 -18.37 -8.65 -1.89
C VAL A 371 -19.87 -8.66 -1.79
N THR A 372 -20.54 -9.60 -2.43
CA THR A 372 -21.99 -9.63 -2.53
C THR A 372 -22.56 -11.04 -2.57
N ASP A 373 -23.84 -11.14 -2.33
CA ASP A 373 -24.62 -12.37 -2.52
C ASP A 373 -24.80 -12.67 -4.01
N LYS A 374 -24.94 -13.92 -4.34
CA LYS A 374 -25.09 -14.41 -5.73
C LYS A 374 -26.17 -13.72 -6.55
N MET A 375 -27.25 -13.26 -5.91
CA MET A 375 -28.41 -12.67 -6.59
C MET A 375 -28.27 -11.17 -6.88
N ASN A 376 -27.32 -10.48 -6.27
CA ASN A 376 -27.18 -9.03 -6.34
C ASN A 376 -26.00 -8.56 -7.20
N ILE A 377 -25.30 -9.47 -7.87
CA ILE A 377 -24.07 -9.17 -8.63
C ILE A 377 -24.39 -8.26 -9.82
N ASP A 378 -25.42 -8.57 -10.59
CA ASP A 378 -25.82 -7.79 -11.78
C ASP A 378 -26.22 -6.36 -11.40
N ASP A 379 -27.05 -6.23 -10.38
CA ASP A 379 -27.48 -4.93 -9.86
C ASP A 379 -26.29 -4.12 -9.32
N MET A 380 -25.36 -4.74 -8.60
CA MET A 380 -24.18 -4.05 -8.10
C MET A 380 -23.31 -3.54 -9.23
N VAL A 381 -23.08 -4.33 -10.28
CA VAL A 381 -22.34 -3.92 -11.48
C VAL A 381 -23.04 -2.76 -12.19
N PHE A 382 -24.36 -2.82 -12.32
CA PHE A 382 -25.16 -1.75 -12.93
C PHE A 382 -25.03 -0.41 -12.18
N PHE A 383 -25.23 -0.40 -10.88
CA PHE A 383 -25.12 0.82 -10.08
C PHE A 383 -23.67 1.36 -10.03
N LEU A 384 -22.68 0.48 -10.00
CA LEU A 384 -21.27 0.85 -10.08
C LEU A 384 -20.93 1.56 -11.39
N GLN A 385 -21.29 0.97 -12.52
CA GLN A 385 -21.06 1.59 -13.83
C GLN A 385 -21.83 2.91 -13.98
N GLY A 386 -23.05 2.96 -13.47
CA GLY A 386 -23.82 4.19 -13.38
C GLY A 386 -23.09 5.28 -12.58
N GLN A 387 -22.45 4.92 -11.47
CA GLN A 387 -21.65 5.86 -10.69
C GLN A 387 -20.40 6.35 -11.44
N TRP A 388 -19.71 5.47 -12.17
CA TRP A 388 -18.58 5.85 -13.01
C TRP A 388 -19.00 6.82 -14.13
N MET A 389 -20.10 6.51 -14.83
CA MET A 389 -20.63 7.38 -15.89
C MET A 389 -21.11 8.72 -15.32
N ARG A 390 -21.68 8.73 -14.12
CA ARG A 390 -22.06 9.96 -13.41
C ARG A 390 -20.85 10.84 -13.10
N LEU A 391 -19.71 10.27 -12.71
CA LEU A 391 -18.48 11.03 -12.52
C LEU A 391 -17.98 11.69 -13.82
N CYS A 392 -18.22 11.07 -14.96
CA CYS A 392 -17.85 11.63 -16.28
C CYS A 392 -18.73 12.84 -16.65
N THR A 393 -19.99 12.90 -16.20
CA THR A 393 -20.99 13.86 -16.71
C THR A 393 -21.45 14.89 -15.68
N SER A 394 -21.79 14.44 -14.48
CA SER A 394 -22.59 15.20 -13.51
C SER A 394 -21.98 15.30 -12.10
N ALA A 395 -20.66 15.05 -11.96
CA ALA A 395 -19.97 15.31 -10.71
C ALA A 395 -20.20 16.76 -10.27
N THR A 396 -20.61 16.96 -9.00
CA THR A 396 -20.95 18.27 -8.43
C THR A 396 -19.79 18.83 -7.61
N GLU A 397 -19.72 20.17 -7.46
CA GLU A 397 -18.68 20.81 -6.64
C GLU A 397 -18.75 20.37 -5.18
N SER A 398 -19.96 20.12 -4.64
CA SER A 398 -20.12 19.67 -3.26
C SER A 398 -19.55 18.26 -3.04
N GLU A 399 -19.70 17.35 -3.99
CA GLU A 399 -19.11 16.02 -3.94
C GLU A 399 -17.58 16.08 -4.08
N VAL A 400 -17.09 16.92 -4.99
CA VAL A 400 -15.65 17.14 -5.15
C VAL A 400 -15.04 17.72 -3.87
N MET A 401 -15.69 18.71 -3.25
CA MET A 401 -15.23 19.27 -1.98
C MET A 401 -15.18 18.20 -0.88
N ARG A 402 -16.20 17.36 -0.78
CA ARG A 402 -16.22 16.22 0.15
C ARG A 402 -15.07 15.24 -0.16
N GLY A 403 -14.89 14.86 -1.42
CA GLY A 403 -13.80 13.96 -1.85
C GLY A 403 -12.42 14.52 -1.52
N LYS A 404 -12.19 15.81 -1.77
CA LYS A 404 -10.96 16.52 -1.39
C LYS A 404 -10.70 16.44 0.12
N ASN A 405 -11.72 16.70 0.93
CA ASN A 405 -11.57 16.67 2.40
C ASN A 405 -11.28 15.26 2.91
N ILE A 406 -11.91 14.23 2.32
CA ILE A 406 -11.62 12.83 2.65
C ILE A 406 -10.17 12.50 2.28
N LEU A 407 -9.72 12.88 1.07
CA LEU A 407 -8.35 12.62 0.61
C LEU A 407 -7.31 13.33 1.49
N ARG A 408 -7.54 14.61 1.85
CA ARG A 408 -6.67 15.37 2.77
C ARG A 408 -6.52 14.69 4.11
N ASN A 409 -7.66 14.34 4.72
CA ASN A 409 -7.65 13.66 6.01
C ASN A 409 -6.92 12.31 5.92
N ALA A 410 -7.16 11.56 4.87
CA ALA A 410 -6.52 10.27 4.67
C ALA A 410 -5.00 10.39 4.46
N LEU A 411 -4.52 11.40 3.70
CA LEU A 411 -3.08 11.67 3.51
C LEU A 411 -2.40 12.01 4.84
N VAL A 412 -2.99 12.91 5.63
CA VAL A 412 -2.40 13.30 6.92
C VAL A 412 -2.45 12.15 7.93
N SER A 413 -3.57 11.44 8.01
CA SER A 413 -3.71 10.30 8.93
C SER A 413 -2.80 9.13 8.57
N HIS A 414 -2.47 8.97 7.28
CA HIS A 414 -1.52 7.93 6.85
C HIS A 414 -0.09 8.22 7.33
N LEU A 415 0.29 9.48 7.46
CA LEU A 415 1.63 9.89 7.89
C LEU A 415 1.75 10.01 9.42
N ASP A 416 0.88 9.34 10.18
CA ASP A 416 0.97 9.29 11.63
C ASP A 416 1.98 8.21 12.06
N GLY A 417 3.09 8.65 12.65
CA GLY A 417 4.17 7.81 13.13
C GLY A 417 5.41 7.73 12.23
N THR A 418 6.49 7.19 12.78
CA THR A 418 7.81 7.16 12.10
C THR A 418 7.85 6.20 10.93
N THR A 419 7.21 5.03 11.03
CA THR A 419 7.22 4.01 9.97
C THR A 419 6.50 4.48 8.70
N PRO A 420 5.25 5.01 8.75
CA PRO A 420 4.59 5.51 7.55
C PRO A 420 5.32 6.68 6.88
N VAL A 421 5.94 7.58 7.69
CA VAL A 421 6.73 8.68 7.14
C VAL A 421 7.98 8.17 6.44
N CYS A 422 8.69 7.21 7.05
CA CYS A 422 9.87 6.59 6.46
C CYS A 422 9.53 5.85 5.15
N GLU A 423 8.42 5.14 5.12
CA GLU A 423 7.91 4.48 3.90
C GLU A 423 7.55 5.48 2.80
N ASP A 424 6.85 6.56 3.16
CA ASP A 424 6.51 7.62 2.20
C ASP A 424 7.77 8.27 1.59
N ILE A 425 8.82 8.49 2.39
CA ILE A 425 10.11 9.00 1.90
C ILE A 425 10.73 8.01 0.92
N GLY A 426 10.91 6.75 1.32
CA GLY A 426 11.55 5.72 0.52
C GLY A 426 10.85 5.51 -0.82
N ARG A 427 9.54 5.31 -0.80
CA ARG A 427 8.73 5.12 -2.00
C ARG A 427 8.70 6.36 -2.90
N SER A 428 8.53 7.56 -2.32
CA SER A 428 8.49 8.79 -3.10
C SER A 428 9.80 9.05 -3.84
N LEU A 429 10.95 8.74 -3.23
CA LEU A 429 12.24 8.87 -3.88
C LEU A 429 12.42 7.88 -5.02
N LEU A 430 12.00 6.63 -4.86
CA LEU A 430 12.04 5.64 -5.95
C LEU A 430 11.11 6.02 -7.10
N THR A 431 9.89 6.53 -6.80
CA THR A 431 8.86 6.76 -7.84
C THR A 431 8.94 8.14 -8.49
N TYR A 432 9.25 9.18 -7.72
CA TYR A 432 9.26 10.58 -8.19
C TYR A 432 10.65 11.19 -8.24
N GLY A 433 11.69 10.50 -7.75
CA GLY A 433 13.03 11.07 -7.56
C GLY A 433 13.10 12.14 -6.47
N ARG A 434 11.99 12.46 -5.80
CA ARG A 434 11.89 13.41 -4.69
C ARG A 434 10.70 13.11 -3.79
N ARG A 435 10.76 13.51 -2.54
CA ARG A 435 9.56 13.53 -1.71
C ARG A 435 8.70 14.74 -2.05
N ILE A 436 7.39 14.54 -2.24
CA ILE A 436 6.42 15.62 -2.47
C ILE A 436 5.95 16.11 -1.09
N PRO A 437 6.21 17.38 -0.73
CA PRO A 437 5.76 17.94 0.55
C PRO A 437 4.23 17.97 0.66
N LEU A 438 3.69 17.83 1.87
CA LEU A 438 2.24 17.91 2.10
C LEU A 438 1.64 19.25 1.66
N SER A 439 2.40 20.35 1.74
CA SER A 439 1.99 21.65 1.24
C SER A 439 1.79 21.67 -0.29
N GLU A 440 2.60 20.93 -1.03
CA GLU A 440 2.44 20.75 -2.48
C GLU A 440 1.24 19.84 -2.81
N TRP A 441 1.04 18.76 -2.05
CA TRP A 441 -0.16 17.92 -2.16
C TRP A 441 -1.42 18.76 -1.94
N GLU A 442 -1.45 19.58 -0.88
CA GLU A 442 -2.58 20.45 -0.58
C GLU A 442 -2.88 21.42 -1.75
N ARG A 443 -1.85 22.07 -2.31
CA ARG A 443 -2.02 22.94 -3.47
C ARG A 443 -2.62 22.18 -4.65
N ARG A 444 -2.05 21.03 -5.02
CA ARG A 444 -2.52 20.22 -6.15
C ARG A 444 -3.96 19.72 -5.95
N ILE A 445 -4.33 19.30 -4.73
CA ILE A 445 -5.71 18.91 -4.41
C ILE A 445 -6.64 20.13 -4.49
N SER A 446 -6.21 21.28 -4.05
CA SER A 446 -7.02 22.51 -4.07
C SER A 446 -7.37 22.96 -5.49
N GLU A 447 -6.51 22.73 -6.46
CA GLU A 447 -6.70 23.11 -7.88
C GLU A 447 -7.76 22.23 -8.60
N ILE A 448 -8.17 21.09 -8.00
CA ILE A 448 -9.15 20.19 -8.63
C ILE A 448 -10.57 20.73 -8.42
N ASP A 449 -11.31 20.91 -9.49
CA ASP A 449 -12.73 21.24 -9.52
C ASP A 449 -13.57 20.14 -10.20
N ALA A 450 -14.89 20.31 -10.23
CA ALA A 450 -15.77 19.33 -10.86
C ALA A 450 -15.53 19.19 -12.36
N SER A 451 -15.05 20.24 -13.05
CA SER A 451 -14.73 20.19 -14.46
C SER A 451 -13.51 19.31 -14.74
N VAL A 452 -12.48 19.41 -13.90
CA VAL A 452 -11.28 18.55 -13.96
C VAL A 452 -11.66 17.09 -13.68
N ILE A 453 -12.48 16.82 -12.66
CA ILE A 453 -12.96 15.46 -12.37
C ILE A 453 -13.71 14.87 -13.56
N ARG A 454 -14.69 15.60 -14.13
CA ARG A 454 -15.43 15.13 -15.31
C ARG A 454 -14.51 14.85 -16.49
N LYS A 455 -13.56 15.74 -16.79
CA LYS A 455 -12.61 15.57 -17.88
C LYS A 455 -11.71 14.35 -17.68
N VAL A 456 -11.13 14.18 -16.49
CA VAL A 456 -10.24 13.07 -16.19
C VAL A 456 -11.01 11.75 -16.15
N CYS A 457 -12.18 11.70 -15.47
CA CYS A 457 -13.01 10.51 -15.47
C CYS A 457 -13.49 10.13 -16.89
N SER A 458 -13.83 11.11 -17.73
CA SER A 458 -14.18 10.81 -19.15
C SER A 458 -13.00 10.21 -19.91
N LYS A 459 -11.76 10.63 -19.63
CA LYS A 459 -10.57 10.08 -20.28
C LYS A 459 -10.29 8.63 -19.88
N TYR A 460 -10.47 8.27 -18.60
CA TYR A 460 -10.06 6.98 -18.06
C TYR A 460 -11.20 5.97 -17.87
N LEU A 461 -12.46 6.42 -17.85
CA LEU A 461 -13.61 5.54 -17.64
C LEU A 461 -14.51 5.41 -18.87
N TYR A 462 -14.77 6.54 -19.54
CA TYR A 462 -15.71 6.52 -20.67
C TYR A 462 -15.15 5.74 -21.85
N ASP A 463 -15.93 4.79 -22.32
CA ASP A 463 -15.60 3.92 -23.47
C ASP A 463 -14.29 3.12 -23.31
N GLN A 464 -13.88 2.85 -22.07
CA GLN A 464 -12.71 2.02 -21.80
C GLN A 464 -13.10 0.54 -21.63
N CYS A 465 -12.17 -0.36 -21.99
CA CYS A 465 -12.34 -1.79 -21.78
C CYS A 465 -11.98 -2.13 -20.32
N PRO A 466 -12.89 -2.64 -19.50
CA PRO A 466 -12.56 -3.01 -18.13
C PRO A 466 -11.85 -4.36 -18.07
N ALA A 467 -11.00 -4.54 -17.05
CA ALA A 467 -10.54 -5.84 -16.58
C ALA A 467 -11.49 -6.30 -15.47
N VAL A 468 -11.89 -7.57 -15.52
CA VAL A 468 -12.84 -8.16 -14.58
C VAL A 468 -12.24 -9.42 -13.97
N ALA A 469 -12.25 -9.51 -12.65
CA ALA A 469 -11.89 -10.73 -11.93
C ALA A 469 -12.99 -11.08 -10.93
N ALA A 470 -13.42 -12.35 -10.92
CA ALA A 470 -14.50 -12.78 -10.06
C ALA A 470 -14.29 -14.20 -9.55
N VAL A 471 -14.57 -14.40 -8.26
CA VAL A 471 -14.47 -15.70 -7.58
C VAL A 471 -15.71 -15.91 -6.71
N GLY A 472 -16.25 -17.12 -6.74
CA GLY A 472 -17.40 -17.52 -5.92
C GLY A 472 -18.65 -17.87 -6.71
N PRO A 473 -19.85 -17.73 -6.13
CA PRO A 473 -21.13 -18.03 -6.79
C PRO A 473 -21.52 -16.92 -7.78
N ILE A 474 -20.82 -16.83 -8.91
CA ILE A 474 -20.85 -15.73 -9.88
C ILE A 474 -21.79 -15.97 -11.07
N GLU A 475 -22.82 -16.81 -10.94
CA GLU A 475 -23.75 -17.10 -12.05
C GLU A 475 -24.44 -15.83 -12.58
N GLN A 476 -24.78 -14.89 -11.70
CA GLN A 476 -25.44 -13.63 -12.08
C GLN A 476 -24.48 -12.53 -12.54
N LEU A 477 -23.18 -12.81 -12.65
CA LEU A 477 -22.24 -11.86 -13.20
C LEU A 477 -22.51 -11.66 -14.71
N PRO A 478 -22.83 -10.43 -15.15
CA PRO A 478 -23.06 -10.15 -16.57
C PRO A 478 -21.91 -10.63 -17.45
N ASP A 479 -22.19 -11.01 -18.68
CA ASP A 479 -21.12 -11.32 -19.65
C ASP A 479 -20.25 -10.08 -19.92
N TYR A 480 -19.02 -10.31 -20.40
CA TYR A 480 -18.06 -9.24 -20.62
C TYR A 480 -18.58 -8.16 -21.57
N ASN A 481 -19.29 -8.54 -22.64
CA ASN A 481 -19.82 -7.58 -23.62
C ASN A 481 -20.86 -6.65 -22.97
N ARG A 482 -21.70 -7.18 -22.08
CA ARG A 482 -22.67 -6.38 -21.32
C ARG A 482 -21.96 -5.42 -20.37
N ILE A 483 -20.93 -5.88 -19.63
CA ILE A 483 -20.10 -5.02 -18.77
C ILE A 483 -19.40 -3.96 -19.63
N ARG A 484 -18.82 -4.33 -20.76
CA ARG A 484 -18.14 -3.40 -21.68
C ARG A 484 -19.12 -2.36 -22.25
N SER A 485 -20.33 -2.75 -22.60
CA SER A 485 -21.34 -1.84 -23.13
C SER A 485 -21.80 -0.79 -22.10
N GLY A 486 -21.80 -1.12 -20.81
CA GLY A 486 -22.10 -0.18 -19.73
C GLY A 486 -21.07 0.94 -19.59
N MET A 487 -19.87 0.81 -20.18
CA MET A 487 -18.78 1.80 -20.06
C MET A 487 -18.94 3.01 -20.99
N PHE A 488 -19.86 3.01 -21.94
CA PHE A 488 -20.14 4.19 -22.76
C PHE A 488 -21.59 4.69 -22.66
N TRP A 489 -22.27 4.30 -21.62
CA TRP A 489 -23.67 4.63 -21.41
C TRP A 489 -23.82 5.96 -20.65
N LEU A 490 -23.54 7.07 -21.34
CA LEU A 490 -23.72 8.43 -20.80
C LEU A 490 -25.17 8.93 -20.87
N ARG A 491 -26.09 8.11 -21.25
CA ARG A 491 -27.46 8.56 -21.54
C ARG A 491 -28.31 8.51 -20.28
N PHE A 492 -28.60 9.67 -19.80
CA PHE A 492 -29.76 9.93 -18.94
C PHE A 492 -30.29 11.33 -19.17
#